data_368888ee308ed9ec597886ad4f7f3244
#
_entry.id   368888ee308ed9ec597886ad4f7f3244
#
_cell.length_a   1.000
_cell.length_b   1.000
_cell.length_c   1.000
_cell.angle_alpha   90.00
_cell.angle_beta   90.00
_cell.angle_gamma   90.00
#
_symmetry.space_group_name_H-M   'P 1'
#
loop_
_entity.id
_entity.type
_entity.pdbx_description
1 polymer ?
#
loop_
_entity_poly.entity_id
_entity_poly.type
_entity_poly.pdbx_seq_one_letter_code
_entity_poly.pdbx_strand_id
1 'polypeptide(L)'
;MEKGIRIIEMNDLSDIEKLDLQQNGFQKMQHVKEKWTRYFTTAKEMELIQSIRTDKRFAKFADYGLINIGITTGNNGYFSISEKTCDEYDLGNVTLPLLGRSSHAHGIFFTNEDWEKNKASGKRARLVNFPDTPIENYPERHKAYIASGEEAGENKGYKCSIRDRWYIVPSIWIPDAFFLRRNNLYPKFVLNCCNAVST
;
A
#
# COMPACT_ATOMS: atom_id res chain seq x y z
N MET A 1 25.22 1.62 32.20
CA MET A 1 23.85 2.18 32.34
C MET A 1 22.96 1.41 31.39
N GLU A 2 22.01 0.64 31.91
CA GLU A 2 21.06 -0.07 31.03
C GLU A 2 20.10 0.96 30.38
N LYS A 3 19.98 0.93 29.06
CA LYS A 3 19.08 1.82 28.34
C LYS A 3 17.66 1.25 28.40
N GLY A 4 16.71 2.06 28.83
CA GLY A 4 15.30 1.71 28.90
C GLY A 4 14.41 2.77 28.26
N ILE A 5 13.16 2.40 27.99
CA ILE A 5 12.12 3.28 27.45
C ILE A 5 10.95 3.26 28.46
N ARG A 6 10.43 4.45 28.74
CA ARG A 6 9.18 4.64 29.48
C ARG A 6 8.22 5.42 28.61
N ILE A 7 7.01 4.90 28.44
CA ILE A 7 5.93 5.59 27.76
C ILE A 7 4.99 6.13 28.82
N ILE A 8 4.67 7.41 28.70
CA ILE A 8 3.78 8.11 29.61
C ILE A 8 2.64 8.66 28.77
N GLU A 9 1.43 8.24 29.07
CA GLU A 9 0.22 8.75 28.46
C GLU A 9 -0.23 10.00 29.21
N MET A 10 -0.43 11.08 28.50
CA MET A 10 -0.88 12.37 29.02
C MET A 10 -2.20 12.73 28.35
N ASN A 11 -3.18 13.17 29.17
CA ASN A 11 -4.49 13.54 28.68
C ASN A 11 -4.62 15.06 28.46
N ASP A 12 -3.82 15.86 29.20
CA ASP A 12 -3.74 17.31 29.01
C ASP A 12 -2.37 17.90 29.38
N LEU A 13 -2.20 19.19 29.15
CA LEU A 13 -0.93 19.89 29.40
C LEU A 13 -0.56 19.95 30.90
N SER A 14 -1.51 19.88 31.82
CA SER A 14 -1.24 19.88 33.26
C SER A 14 -0.55 18.60 33.75
N ASP A 15 -0.63 17.53 32.98
CA ASP A 15 0.06 16.28 33.30
C ASP A 15 1.58 16.41 33.15
N ILE A 16 2.06 17.40 32.37
CA ILE A 16 3.50 17.69 32.22
C ILE A 16 4.07 18.20 33.55
N GLU A 17 3.32 19.03 34.28
CA GLU A 17 3.76 19.59 35.55
C GLU A 17 3.85 18.51 36.66
N LYS A 18 3.06 17.45 36.55
CA LYS A 18 3.03 16.31 37.49
C LYS A 18 4.03 15.22 37.11
N LEU A 19 4.79 15.40 36.01
CA LEU A 19 5.68 14.38 35.49
C LEU A 19 6.90 14.19 36.37
N ASP A 20 6.98 13.05 37.03
CA ASP A 20 8.18 12.63 37.75
C ASP A 20 9.12 11.85 36.83
N LEU A 21 10.21 12.48 36.41
CA LEU A 21 11.23 11.88 35.56
C LEU A 21 12.11 10.87 36.27
N GLN A 22 12.10 10.87 37.61
CA GLN A 22 12.90 9.95 38.42
C GLN A 22 12.16 8.65 38.80
N GLN A 23 10.85 8.60 38.51
CA GLN A 23 10.04 7.42 38.81
C GLN A 23 10.53 6.19 38.02
N ASN A 24 10.70 5.07 38.70
CA ASN A 24 11.03 3.79 38.10
C ASN A 24 9.87 3.32 37.18
N GLY A 25 10.14 2.56 36.15
CA GLY A 25 9.14 2.07 35.20
C GLY A 25 9.68 1.98 33.76
N PHE A 26 10.99 2.01 33.64
CA PHE A 26 11.64 1.81 32.34
C PHE A 26 11.55 0.35 31.92
N GLN A 27 10.99 0.12 30.75
CA GLN A 27 11.09 -1.17 30.07
C GLN A 27 12.49 -1.30 29.45
N LYS A 28 13.17 -2.39 29.74
CA LYS A 28 14.49 -2.67 29.18
C LYS A 28 14.40 -2.77 27.66
N MET A 29 15.25 -2.03 26.95
CA MET A 29 15.39 -2.19 25.50
C MET A 29 16.00 -3.55 25.18
N GLN A 30 15.19 -4.48 24.67
CA GLN A 30 15.66 -5.82 24.32
C GLN A 30 16.29 -5.93 22.94
N HIS A 31 15.93 -5.03 21.99
CA HIS A 31 16.47 -5.07 20.62
C HIS A 31 16.46 -3.74 19.87
N VAL A 32 17.55 -3.43 19.18
CA VAL A 32 17.69 -2.24 18.33
C VAL A 32 16.92 -2.35 16.99
N LYS A 33 16.47 -3.55 16.61
CA LYS A 33 15.86 -3.82 15.29
C LYS A 33 14.34 -3.95 15.28
N GLU A 34 13.67 -3.86 16.44
CA GLU A 34 12.22 -3.99 16.52
C GLU A 34 11.50 -2.65 16.37
N LYS A 35 10.23 -2.71 15.91
CA LYS A 35 9.43 -1.49 15.75
C LYS A 35 9.11 -0.85 17.09
N TRP A 36 9.18 0.47 17.16
CA TRP A 36 8.84 1.27 18.35
C TRP A 36 7.44 1.00 18.91
N THR A 37 6.48 0.62 18.03
CA THR A 37 5.11 0.28 18.43
C THR A 37 5.03 -0.86 19.46
N ARG A 38 6.08 -1.66 19.60
CA ARG A 38 6.19 -2.69 20.64
C ARG A 38 6.08 -2.11 22.06
N TYR A 39 6.61 -0.92 22.29
CA TYR A 39 6.62 -0.31 23.61
C TYR A 39 5.27 0.26 24.05
N PHE A 40 4.27 0.32 23.13
CA PHE A 40 2.89 0.66 23.45
C PHE A 40 2.07 -0.53 23.97
N THR A 41 2.63 -1.73 23.99
CA THR A 41 1.97 -2.93 24.52
C THR A 41 2.34 -3.14 26.00
N THR A 42 1.41 -3.70 26.75
CA THR A 42 1.65 -4.08 28.14
C THR A 42 2.59 -5.29 28.27
N ALA A 43 3.16 -5.51 29.44
CA ALA A 43 4.00 -6.67 29.70
C ALA A 43 3.27 -8.00 29.40
N LYS A 44 1.99 -8.10 29.81
CA LYS A 44 1.15 -9.29 29.52
C LYS A 44 0.92 -9.55 28.04
N GLU A 45 0.67 -8.49 27.26
CA GLU A 45 0.53 -8.60 25.81
C GLU A 45 1.85 -9.03 25.15
N MET A 46 2.96 -8.53 25.66
CA MET A 46 4.29 -8.93 25.20
C MET A 46 4.57 -10.40 25.46
N GLU A 47 4.25 -10.90 26.66
CA GLU A 47 4.35 -12.31 27.01
C GLU A 47 3.48 -13.18 26.10
N LEU A 48 2.23 -12.76 25.84
CA LEU A 48 1.32 -13.45 24.92
C LEU A 48 1.90 -13.48 23.50
N ILE A 49 2.37 -12.36 22.97
CA ILE A 49 2.99 -12.30 21.64
C ILE A 49 4.20 -13.23 21.57
N GLN A 50 5.02 -13.26 22.62
CA GLN A 50 6.19 -14.14 22.67
C GLN A 50 5.79 -15.61 22.75
N SER A 51 4.77 -15.97 23.52
CA SER A 51 4.27 -17.34 23.60
C SER A 51 3.76 -17.83 22.24
N ILE A 52 3.01 -16.99 21.51
CA ILE A 52 2.54 -17.30 20.15
C ILE A 52 3.72 -17.51 19.19
N ARG A 53 4.75 -16.66 19.25
CA ARG A 53 5.92 -16.76 18.37
C ARG A 53 6.74 -18.04 18.56
N THR A 54 6.71 -18.60 19.76
CA THR A 54 7.46 -19.82 20.12
C THR A 54 6.63 -21.10 20.05
N ASP A 55 5.32 -20.98 19.95
CA ASP A 55 4.39 -22.11 19.90
C ASP A 55 4.36 -22.71 18.49
N LYS A 56 4.76 -23.97 18.37
CA LYS A 56 4.81 -24.71 17.11
C LYS A 56 3.45 -24.93 16.42
N ARG A 57 2.34 -24.65 17.09
CA ARG A 57 1.00 -24.69 16.49
C ARG A 57 0.74 -23.50 15.56
N PHE A 58 1.52 -22.44 15.68
CA PHE A 58 1.43 -21.26 14.82
C PHE A 58 2.55 -21.25 13.79
N ALA A 59 2.20 -21.09 12.53
CA ALA A 59 3.15 -20.92 11.45
C ALA A 59 3.25 -19.43 11.08
N LYS A 60 4.41 -19.00 10.60
CA LYS A 60 4.58 -17.63 10.09
C LYS A 60 4.04 -17.58 8.67
N PHE A 61 3.36 -16.50 8.31
CA PHE A 61 2.93 -16.30 6.92
C PHE A 61 4.12 -16.36 5.94
N ALA A 62 5.29 -15.88 6.36
CA ALA A 62 6.52 -15.94 5.55
C ALA A 62 6.97 -17.35 5.15
N ASP A 63 6.45 -18.40 5.81
CA ASP A 63 6.72 -19.79 5.44
C ASP A 63 5.86 -20.24 4.24
N TYR A 64 4.81 -19.48 3.90
CA TYR A 64 3.86 -19.78 2.83
C TYR A 64 3.92 -18.79 1.67
N GLY A 65 4.38 -17.57 1.90
CA GLY A 65 4.40 -16.53 0.88
C GLY A 65 5.04 -15.22 1.31
N LEU A 66 5.20 -14.32 0.35
CA LEU A 66 5.75 -12.99 0.57
C LEU A 66 4.62 -11.96 0.60
N ILE A 67 4.68 -11.04 1.55
CA ILE A 67 3.79 -9.87 1.58
C ILE A 67 4.58 -8.64 1.18
N ASN A 68 4.16 -8.03 0.07
CA ASN A 68 4.69 -6.77 -0.39
C ASN A 68 3.60 -5.69 -0.39
N ILE A 69 4.01 -4.44 -0.34
CA ILE A 69 3.10 -3.31 -0.54
C ILE A 69 2.65 -3.27 -2.01
N GLY A 70 1.50 -2.68 -2.27
CA GLY A 70 1.03 -2.41 -3.63
C GLY A 70 2.00 -1.51 -4.42
N ILE A 71 1.76 -1.40 -5.71
CA ILE A 71 2.60 -0.61 -6.63
C ILE A 71 2.60 0.85 -6.20
N THR A 72 3.78 1.42 -6.05
CA THR A 72 3.94 2.84 -5.72
C THR A 72 3.95 3.67 -6.99
N THR A 73 2.80 4.18 -7.38
CA THR A 73 2.66 5.02 -8.58
C THR A 73 3.25 6.42 -8.42
N GLY A 74 3.26 6.93 -7.20
CA GLY A 74 3.60 8.32 -6.91
C GLY A 74 2.38 9.26 -6.97
N ASN A 75 1.39 8.94 -7.80
CA ASN A 75 0.11 9.64 -7.87
C ASN A 75 -0.99 8.71 -8.38
N ASN A 76 -1.73 8.11 -7.46
CA ASN A 76 -2.84 7.22 -7.84
C ASN A 76 -3.98 7.99 -8.55
N GLY A 77 -4.07 9.32 -8.36
CA GLY A 77 -5.04 10.16 -9.05
C GLY A 77 -4.86 10.14 -10.57
N TYR A 78 -3.62 10.17 -11.02
CA TYR A 78 -3.23 10.15 -12.42
C TYR A 78 -3.10 8.73 -12.98
N PHE A 79 -2.36 7.86 -12.31
CA PHE A 79 -2.05 6.53 -12.84
C PHE A 79 -3.19 5.51 -12.74
N SER A 80 -4.18 5.73 -11.87
CA SER A 80 -5.37 4.87 -11.80
C SER A 80 -6.53 5.54 -12.52
N ILE A 81 -6.98 4.96 -13.63
CA ILE A 81 -7.95 5.57 -14.55
C ILE A 81 -9.24 4.77 -14.66
N SER A 82 -10.29 5.46 -15.08
CA SER A 82 -11.57 4.86 -15.48
C SER A 82 -11.52 4.38 -16.93
N GLU A 83 -12.51 3.58 -17.33
CA GLU A 83 -12.66 3.17 -18.73
C GLU A 83 -12.87 4.38 -19.64
N LYS A 84 -13.65 5.37 -19.20
CA LYS A 84 -13.85 6.61 -19.96
C LYS A 84 -12.52 7.30 -20.32
N THR A 85 -11.62 7.44 -19.36
CA THR A 85 -10.30 8.04 -19.60
C THR A 85 -9.44 7.15 -20.49
N CYS A 86 -9.54 5.83 -20.30
CA CYS A 86 -8.83 4.88 -21.14
C CYS A 86 -9.22 5.02 -22.62
N ASP A 87 -10.52 5.12 -22.92
CA ASP A 87 -11.05 5.28 -24.28
C ASP A 87 -10.71 6.66 -24.89
N GLU A 88 -10.79 7.72 -24.06
CA GLU A 88 -10.50 9.10 -24.48
C GLU A 88 -9.08 9.25 -25.02
N TYR A 89 -8.10 8.59 -24.39
CA TYR A 89 -6.69 8.68 -24.76
C TYR A 89 -6.15 7.41 -25.42
N ASP A 90 -7.01 6.43 -25.74
CA ASP A 90 -6.65 5.15 -26.38
C ASP A 90 -5.56 4.36 -25.62
N LEU A 91 -5.72 4.30 -24.29
CA LEU A 91 -4.71 3.70 -23.38
C LEU A 91 -4.89 2.18 -23.16
N GLY A 92 -5.80 1.53 -23.88
CA GLY A 92 -6.15 0.13 -23.64
C GLY A 92 -4.95 -0.83 -23.66
N ASN A 93 -4.02 -0.63 -24.59
CA ASN A 93 -2.83 -1.46 -24.76
C ASN A 93 -1.66 -1.12 -23.80
N VAL A 94 -1.78 -0.02 -23.07
CA VAL A 94 -0.79 0.43 -22.07
C VAL A 94 -1.39 0.54 -20.67
N THR A 95 -2.37 -0.32 -20.39
CA THR A 95 -2.97 -0.42 -19.05
C THR A 95 -3.04 -1.85 -18.54
N LEU A 96 -3.07 -2.01 -17.23
CA LEU A 96 -3.28 -3.28 -16.55
C LEU A 96 -4.57 -3.26 -15.74
N PRO A 97 -5.24 -4.42 -15.56
CA PRO A 97 -6.34 -4.54 -14.61
C PRO A 97 -5.90 -4.08 -13.21
N LEU A 98 -6.75 -3.30 -12.54
CA LEU A 98 -6.45 -2.72 -11.24
C LEU A 98 -7.53 -3.02 -10.21
N LEU A 99 -7.12 -3.56 -9.06
CA LEU A 99 -7.89 -3.52 -7.83
C LEU A 99 -7.51 -2.24 -7.05
N GLY A 100 -8.19 -1.13 -7.36
CA GLY A 100 -7.84 0.18 -6.83
C GLY A 100 -8.27 0.43 -5.37
N ARG A 101 -9.26 -0.31 -4.87
CA ARG A 101 -9.75 -0.22 -3.48
C ARG A 101 -10.23 -1.58 -3.00
N SER A 102 -10.08 -1.83 -1.69
CA SER A 102 -10.58 -3.05 -1.05
C SER A 102 -12.09 -3.28 -1.22
N SER A 103 -12.88 -2.21 -1.31
CA SER A 103 -14.32 -2.25 -1.57
C SER A 103 -14.69 -2.70 -2.98
N HIS A 104 -13.72 -2.81 -3.90
CA HIS A 104 -13.94 -3.30 -5.26
C HIS A 104 -13.84 -4.83 -5.38
N ALA A 105 -13.44 -5.52 -4.30
CA ALA A 105 -13.39 -6.98 -4.21
C ALA A 105 -14.41 -7.47 -3.17
N HIS A 106 -15.53 -8.01 -3.61
CA HIS A 106 -16.64 -8.39 -2.73
C HIS A 106 -16.46 -9.78 -2.12
N GLY A 107 -15.86 -10.72 -2.85
CA GLY A 107 -15.65 -12.11 -2.44
C GLY A 107 -14.23 -12.41 -1.99
N ILE A 108 -13.90 -13.70 -1.96
CA ILE A 108 -12.54 -14.22 -1.74
C ILE A 108 -11.78 -14.44 -3.05
N PHE A 109 -12.44 -14.27 -4.17
CA PHE A 109 -11.87 -14.26 -5.52
C PHE A 109 -12.09 -12.90 -6.15
N PHE A 110 -11.12 -12.41 -6.91
CA PHE A 110 -11.25 -11.24 -7.78
C PHE A 110 -11.09 -11.72 -9.22
N THR A 111 -12.22 -11.82 -9.91
CA THR A 111 -12.31 -12.43 -11.24
C THR A 111 -12.34 -11.38 -12.35
N ASN A 112 -12.20 -11.82 -13.61
CA ASN A 112 -12.41 -10.93 -14.76
C ASN A 112 -13.82 -10.31 -14.75
N GLU A 113 -14.83 -11.07 -14.33
CA GLU A 113 -16.20 -10.54 -14.22
C GLU A 113 -16.31 -9.42 -13.17
N ASP A 114 -15.63 -9.56 -12.02
CA ASP A 114 -15.59 -8.51 -11.00
C ASP A 114 -14.88 -7.25 -11.53
N TRP A 115 -13.79 -7.43 -12.25
CA TRP A 115 -13.07 -6.35 -12.88
C TRP A 115 -13.91 -5.63 -13.93
N GLU A 116 -14.60 -6.37 -14.82
CA GLU A 116 -15.52 -5.80 -15.81
C GLU A 116 -16.68 -5.03 -15.16
N LYS A 117 -17.27 -5.55 -14.10
CA LYS A 117 -18.30 -4.84 -13.30
C LYS A 117 -17.75 -3.53 -12.71
N ASN A 118 -16.52 -3.55 -12.23
CA ASN A 118 -15.87 -2.35 -11.71
C ASN A 118 -15.65 -1.30 -12.80
N LYS A 119 -15.22 -1.70 -13.99
CA LYS A 119 -15.09 -0.82 -15.17
C LYS A 119 -16.43 -0.22 -15.56
N ALA A 120 -17.44 -1.06 -15.78
CA ALA A 120 -18.78 -0.65 -16.18
C ALA A 120 -19.43 0.32 -15.18
N SER A 121 -19.10 0.22 -13.90
CA SER A 121 -19.56 1.15 -12.85
C SER A 121 -18.75 2.45 -12.76
N GLY A 122 -17.87 2.73 -13.72
CA GLY A 122 -17.07 3.96 -13.78
C GLY A 122 -15.96 4.06 -12.73
N LYS A 123 -15.62 2.95 -12.05
CA LYS A 123 -14.53 2.94 -11.09
C LYS A 123 -13.18 3.04 -11.80
N ARG A 124 -12.17 3.53 -11.09
CA ARG A 124 -10.78 3.49 -11.56
C ARG A 124 -10.27 2.07 -11.44
N ALA A 125 -10.42 1.30 -12.52
CA ALA A 125 -10.13 -0.12 -12.58
C ALA A 125 -8.97 -0.47 -13.53
N ARG A 126 -8.24 0.54 -14.00
CA ARG A 126 -7.06 0.39 -14.85
C ARG A 126 -5.86 1.12 -14.26
N LEU A 127 -4.71 0.50 -14.30
CA LEU A 127 -3.42 1.13 -14.00
C LEU A 127 -2.71 1.45 -15.30
N VAL A 128 -2.34 2.70 -15.51
CA VAL A 128 -1.51 3.12 -16.65
C VAL A 128 -0.11 2.53 -16.48
N ASN A 129 0.36 1.83 -17.52
CA ASN A 129 1.64 1.16 -17.58
C ASN A 129 2.30 1.41 -18.93
N PHE A 130 2.85 2.58 -19.13
CA PHE A 130 3.61 2.89 -20.32
C PHE A 130 4.89 2.04 -20.39
N PRO A 131 5.26 1.53 -21.57
CA PRO A 131 6.56 0.92 -21.78
C PRO A 131 7.67 1.95 -21.59
N ASP A 132 8.83 1.53 -21.12
CA ASP A 132 9.96 2.45 -20.87
C ASP A 132 10.66 2.81 -22.19
N THR A 133 10.04 3.70 -22.95
CA THR A 133 10.53 4.22 -24.22
C THR A 133 10.51 5.75 -24.23
N PRO A 134 11.32 6.42 -25.08
CA PRO A 134 11.23 7.86 -25.29
C PRO A 134 9.82 8.30 -25.73
N ILE A 135 9.40 9.48 -25.28
CA ILE A 135 8.05 10.01 -25.54
C ILE A 135 7.73 10.15 -27.03
N GLU A 136 8.75 10.39 -27.83
CA GLU A 136 8.62 10.52 -29.30
C GLU A 136 8.04 9.27 -29.96
N ASN A 137 8.26 8.11 -29.34
CA ASN A 137 7.83 6.81 -29.86
C ASN A 137 6.37 6.46 -29.52
N TYR A 138 5.69 7.29 -28.71
CA TYR A 138 4.29 7.05 -28.38
C TYR A 138 3.32 7.60 -29.43
N PRO A 139 2.14 6.98 -29.60
CA PRO A 139 1.02 7.56 -30.33
C PRO A 139 0.64 8.95 -29.81
N GLU A 140 0.09 9.80 -30.66
CA GLU A 140 -0.27 11.18 -30.28
C GLU A 140 -1.27 11.25 -29.12
N ARG A 141 -2.21 10.31 -29.02
CA ARG A 141 -3.15 10.26 -27.90
C ARG A 141 -2.46 9.96 -26.55
N HIS A 142 -1.45 9.08 -26.56
CA HIS A 142 -0.65 8.80 -25.37
C HIS A 142 0.19 10.01 -24.96
N LYS A 143 0.79 10.72 -25.92
CA LYS A 143 1.50 11.98 -25.69
C LYS A 143 0.57 13.03 -25.10
N ALA A 144 -0.66 13.14 -25.62
CA ALA A 144 -1.66 14.05 -25.09
C ALA A 144 -2.01 13.74 -23.62
N TYR A 145 -2.13 12.45 -23.25
CA TYR A 145 -2.34 12.05 -21.86
C TYR A 145 -1.16 12.45 -20.97
N ILE A 146 0.06 12.22 -21.40
CA ILE A 146 1.26 12.62 -20.65
C ILE A 146 1.31 14.15 -20.50
N ALA A 147 1.07 14.89 -21.57
CA ALA A 147 1.04 16.35 -21.55
C ALA A 147 -0.04 16.91 -20.59
N SER A 148 -1.24 16.31 -20.59
CA SER A 148 -2.28 16.70 -19.63
C SER A 148 -1.86 16.52 -18.17
N GLY A 149 -1.07 15.49 -17.88
CA GLY A 149 -0.48 15.27 -16.55
C GLY A 149 0.57 16.33 -16.19
N GLU A 150 1.36 16.77 -17.17
CA GLU A 150 2.35 17.85 -16.97
C GLU A 150 1.66 19.20 -16.71
N GLU A 151 0.63 19.52 -17.48
CA GLU A 151 -0.18 20.71 -17.30
C GLU A 151 -0.85 20.74 -15.91
N ALA A 152 -1.36 19.60 -15.46
CA ALA A 152 -1.94 19.45 -14.12
C ALA A 152 -0.88 19.43 -13.00
N GLY A 153 0.42 19.34 -13.33
CA GLY A 153 1.51 19.31 -12.36
C GLY A 153 1.71 17.95 -11.68
N GLU A 154 1.18 16.86 -12.24
CA GLU A 154 1.26 15.52 -11.67
C GLU A 154 2.71 14.98 -11.64
N ASN A 155 3.57 15.48 -12.54
CA ASN A 155 5.00 15.21 -12.60
C ASN A 155 5.80 15.82 -11.44
N LYS A 156 5.25 16.82 -10.73
CA LYS A 156 5.95 17.58 -9.67
C LYS A 156 5.96 16.84 -8.32
N GLY A 157 5.11 15.83 -8.13
CA GLY A 157 5.10 15.01 -6.92
C GLY A 157 6.44 14.31 -6.71
N TYR A 158 6.91 14.24 -5.45
CA TYR A 158 8.25 13.69 -5.10
C TYR A 158 8.58 12.37 -5.80
N LYS A 159 7.66 11.41 -5.81
CA LYS A 159 7.90 10.11 -6.44
C LYS A 159 7.94 10.14 -7.96
N CYS A 160 7.27 11.09 -8.58
CA CYS A 160 7.32 11.28 -10.03
C CYS A 160 8.58 12.07 -10.43
N SER A 161 8.91 13.14 -9.69
CA SER A 161 10.01 14.03 -10.01
C SER A 161 11.42 13.39 -9.92
N ILE A 162 11.57 12.29 -9.17
CA ILE A 162 12.86 11.56 -9.05
C ILE A 162 13.05 10.49 -10.12
N ARG A 163 12.09 10.32 -11.05
CA ARG A 163 12.17 9.34 -12.16
C ARG A 163 12.76 10.01 -13.41
N ASP A 164 13.54 9.27 -14.16
CA ASP A 164 14.05 9.75 -15.45
C ASP A 164 12.90 10.11 -16.40
N ARG A 165 11.86 9.28 -16.40
CA ARG A 165 10.59 9.52 -17.08
C ARG A 165 9.49 9.43 -16.06
N TRP A 166 8.93 10.57 -15.67
CA TRP A 166 7.96 10.68 -14.58
C TRP A 166 6.69 9.81 -14.79
N TYR A 167 6.30 9.59 -16.04
CA TYR A 167 5.12 8.83 -16.45
C TYR A 167 5.35 7.31 -16.42
N ILE A 168 6.56 6.82 -16.20
CA ILE A 168 6.86 5.39 -16.06
C ILE A 168 6.68 4.96 -14.61
N VAL A 169 5.82 3.97 -14.39
CA VAL A 169 5.63 3.37 -13.06
C VAL A 169 6.64 2.23 -12.88
N PRO A 170 7.57 2.34 -11.92
CA PRO A 170 8.56 1.29 -11.71
C PRO A 170 7.98 0.09 -10.97
N SER A 171 8.64 -1.06 -11.13
CA SER A 171 8.41 -2.26 -10.29
C SER A 171 6.96 -2.74 -10.29
N ILE A 172 6.34 -2.83 -11.46
CA ILE A 172 5.01 -3.42 -11.61
C ILE A 172 5.13 -4.94 -11.48
N TRP A 173 4.23 -5.51 -10.67
CA TRP A 173 4.13 -6.94 -10.45
C TRP A 173 2.68 -7.35 -10.19
N ILE A 174 2.36 -8.59 -10.56
CA ILE A 174 1.02 -9.17 -10.41
C ILE A 174 1.07 -10.11 -9.21
N PRO A 175 0.29 -9.86 -8.13
CA PRO A 175 0.24 -10.74 -6.98
C PRO A 175 -0.68 -11.94 -7.21
N ASP A 176 -0.40 -13.07 -6.56
CA ASP A 176 -1.32 -14.22 -6.54
C ASP A 176 -2.58 -13.93 -5.73
N ALA A 177 -2.45 -13.08 -4.70
CA ALA A 177 -3.56 -12.67 -3.85
C ALA A 177 -3.38 -11.26 -3.30
N PHE A 178 -4.48 -10.62 -2.97
CA PHE A 178 -4.53 -9.34 -2.27
C PHE A 178 -4.80 -9.57 -0.79
N PHE A 179 -4.01 -8.94 0.07
CA PHE A 179 -4.27 -8.87 1.49
C PHE A 179 -4.70 -7.45 1.86
N LEU A 180 -5.89 -7.32 2.39
CA LEU A 180 -6.44 -6.01 2.69
C LEU A 180 -5.73 -5.40 3.91
N ARG A 181 -5.12 -4.23 3.75
CA ARG A 181 -4.41 -3.53 4.82
C ARG A 181 -5.32 -3.19 6.01
N ARG A 182 -6.57 -2.84 5.74
CA ARG A 182 -7.57 -2.53 6.77
C ARG A 182 -8.64 -3.60 6.73
N ASN A 183 -8.67 -4.41 7.76
CA ASN A 183 -9.65 -5.46 7.97
C ASN A 183 -10.63 -5.00 9.06
N ASN A 184 -11.87 -5.47 8.99
CA ASN A 184 -12.85 -5.21 10.01
C ASN A 184 -12.73 -6.27 11.12
N LEU A 185 -13.53 -7.34 11.07
CA LEU A 185 -13.55 -8.36 12.12
C LEU A 185 -12.41 -9.37 12.00
N TYR A 186 -11.97 -9.66 10.78
CA TYR A 186 -10.93 -10.67 10.51
C TYR A 186 -10.13 -10.32 9.24
N PRO A 187 -8.88 -10.81 9.14
CA PRO A 187 -8.07 -10.67 7.96
C PRO A 187 -8.75 -11.27 6.74
N LYS A 188 -8.69 -10.58 5.61
CA LYS A 188 -9.27 -11.02 4.35
C LYS A 188 -8.19 -11.13 3.27
N PHE A 189 -8.06 -12.34 2.72
CA PHE A 189 -7.32 -12.61 1.50
C PHE A 189 -8.28 -12.70 0.33
N VAL A 190 -7.89 -12.18 -0.81
CA VAL A 190 -8.64 -12.24 -2.06
C VAL A 190 -7.72 -12.79 -3.13
N LEU A 191 -8.02 -13.96 -3.66
CA LEU A 191 -7.25 -14.58 -4.75
C LEU A 191 -7.41 -13.75 -6.03
N ASN A 192 -6.32 -13.53 -6.73
CA ASN A 192 -6.26 -12.77 -7.96
C ASN A 192 -6.47 -13.69 -9.17
N CYS A 193 -7.68 -13.70 -9.70
CA CYS A 193 -8.05 -14.55 -10.85
C CYS A 193 -8.17 -13.76 -12.17
N CYS A 194 -7.72 -12.51 -12.23
CA CYS A 194 -7.76 -11.69 -13.43
C CYS A 194 -6.43 -10.98 -13.74
N ASN A 195 -5.33 -11.42 -13.14
CA ASN A 195 -4.01 -10.80 -13.29
C ASN A 195 -4.01 -9.29 -12.98
N ALA A 196 -4.82 -8.86 -12.03
CA ALA A 196 -4.88 -7.48 -11.62
C ALA A 196 -3.70 -7.10 -10.72
N VAL A 197 -3.35 -5.83 -10.75
CA VAL A 197 -2.39 -5.21 -9.84
C VAL A 197 -3.12 -4.42 -8.75
N SER A 198 -2.39 -3.96 -7.71
CA SER A 198 -2.92 -3.02 -6.72
C SER A 198 -1.93 -1.91 -6.40
N THR A 199 -2.43 -0.76 -5.96
CA THR A 199 -1.65 0.43 -5.59
C THR A 199 -1.87 0.84 -4.15
#